data_c29970f534421f0ef72d512f17bf8739
#
_entry.id   c29970f534421f0ef72d512f17bf8739
#
_cell.length_a   1.000
_cell.length_b   1.000
_cell.length_c   1.000
_cell.angle_alpha   90.00
_cell.angle_beta   90.00
_cell.angle_gamma   90.00
#
_symmetry.space_group_name_H-M   'P 1'
#
loop_
_entity.id
_entity.type
_entity.pdbx_description
1 polymer ?
#
loop_
_entity_poly.entity_id
_entity_poly.type
_entity_poly.pdbx_seq_one_letter_code
_entity_poly.pdbx_strand_id
1 'polypeptide(L)'
;MKIRTIFTTLLTGLLFTNTVLARQTQYVPNRDPLVAKPYLELPLGSIRPEGWLQEMLRRQGDGMTGQMDKLYPLVMGDRNGWLGGDGDMWERGPYWIDGLLPLAYILDDNALKQKAQAWVEWALQSQKADGSFGPDSDLPNEPGLQRDRAADWWPRMVVLKILK
;
A
#
# COMPACT_ATOMS: atom_id res chain seq x y z
N MET A 1 50.43 -43.78 -43.99
CA MET A 1 49.48 -43.99 -42.89
C MET A 1 48.91 -42.62 -42.51
N LYS A 2 47.69 -42.29 -42.99
CA LYS A 2 47.10 -41.00 -42.78
C LYS A 2 45.97 -41.12 -41.70
N ILE A 3 46.17 -40.52 -40.54
CA ILE A 3 45.22 -40.47 -39.43
C ILE A 3 44.20 -39.34 -39.73
N ARG A 4 42.95 -39.75 -39.93
CA ARG A 4 41.81 -38.76 -40.04
C ARG A 4 41.29 -38.45 -38.65
N THR A 5 41.51 -37.27 -38.27
CA THR A 5 40.90 -36.73 -37.04
C THR A 5 39.45 -36.33 -37.33
N ILE A 6 38.50 -36.99 -36.69
CA ILE A 6 37.07 -36.66 -36.75
C ILE A 6 36.79 -35.62 -35.66
N PHE A 7 36.47 -34.40 -36.06
CA PHE A 7 35.95 -33.37 -35.18
C PHE A 7 34.45 -33.61 -34.96
N THR A 8 34.08 -34.02 -33.76
CA THR A 8 32.68 -34.11 -33.34
C THR A 8 32.29 -32.79 -32.75
N THR A 9 31.51 -32.00 -33.50
CA THR A 9 30.94 -30.74 -33.04
C THR A 9 29.74 -31.04 -32.16
N LEU A 10 29.88 -30.84 -30.86
CA LEU A 10 28.78 -30.96 -29.89
C LEU A 10 27.94 -29.67 -29.95
N LEU A 11 26.79 -29.74 -30.59
CA LEU A 11 25.82 -28.65 -30.67
C LEU A 11 24.99 -28.63 -29.35
N THR A 12 25.42 -27.88 -28.37
CA THR A 12 24.64 -27.63 -27.14
C THR A 12 23.50 -26.67 -27.45
N GLY A 13 22.33 -27.24 -27.72
CA GLY A 13 21.10 -26.46 -27.83
C GLY A 13 20.70 -25.84 -26.47
N LEU A 14 20.84 -24.53 -26.34
CA LEU A 14 20.33 -23.77 -25.21
C LEU A 14 18.80 -23.72 -25.33
N LEU A 15 18.11 -24.58 -24.60
CA LEU A 15 16.66 -24.49 -24.40
C LEU A 15 16.38 -23.29 -23.49
N PHE A 16 16.03 -22.16 -24.09
CA PHE A 16 15.41 -21.07 -23.38
C PHE A 16 13.99 -21.50 -22.93
N THR A 17 13.88 -22.05 -21.74
CA THR A 17 12.58 -22.20 -21.09
C THR A 17 12.09 -20.79 -20.73
N ASN A 18 11.22 -20.24 -21.57
CA ASN A 18 10.40 -19.10 -21.20
C ASN A 18 9.49 -19.56 -20.07
N THR A 19 9.93 -19.40 -18.81
CA THR A 19 9.04 -19.43 -17.67
C THR A 19 8.15 -18.21 -17.79
N VAL A 20 6.97 -18.39 -18.38
CA VAL A 20 5.85 -17.47 -18.20
C VAL A 20 5.56 -17.53 -16.70
N LEU A 21 6.11 -16.58 -15.94
CA LEU A 21 5.68 -16.30 -14.59
C LEU A 21 4.18 -16.02 -14.70
N ALA A 22 3.36 -17.00 -14.33
CA ALA A 22 1.93 -16.82 -14.21
C ALA A 22 1.75 -15.64 -13.27
N ARG A 23 1.28 -14.53 -13.81
CA ARG A 23 0.96 -13.33 -13.04
C ARG A 23 -0.09 -13.80 -12.04
N GLN A 24 0.34 -13.98 -10.79
CA GLN A 24 -0.57 -14.41 -9.72
C GLN A 24 -1.75 -13.44 -9.74
N THR A 25 -2.95 -13.98 -9.93
CA THR A 25 -4.16 -13.16 -9.98
C THR A 25 -4.27 -12.48 -8.63
N GLN A 26 -4.17 -11.17 -8.60
CA GLN A 26 -4.27 -10.34 -7.39
C GLN A 26 -5.72 -10.26 -6.87
N TYR A 27 -6.59 -11.14 -7.33
CA TYR A 27 -7.98 -11.24 -6.86
C TYR A 27 -8.00 -12.08 -5.59
N VAL A 28 -8.43 -11.47 -4.49
CA VAL A 28 -8.55 -12.16 -3.20
C VAL A 28 -10.03 -12.48 -2.93
N PRO A 29 -10.45 -13.73 -3.10
CA PRO A 29 -11.80 -14.16 -2.73
C PRO A 29 -11.96 -14.24 -1.21
N ASN A 30 -13.20 -14.29 -0.74
CA ASN A 30 -13.47 -14.64 0.64
C ASN A 30 -12.94 -16.05 0.93
N ARG A 31 -12.45 -16.26 2.15
CA ARG A 31 -12.01 -17.56 2.66
C ARG A 31 -13.12 -18.18 3.52
N ASP A 32 -13.21 -19.50 3.54
CA ASP A 32 -14.11 -20.20 4.44
C ASP A 32 -13.92 -19.75 5.90
N PRO A 33 -15.01 -19.58 6.67
CA PRO A 33 -16.42 -19.92 6.38
C PRO A 33 -17.25 -18.78 5.73
N LEU A 34 -16.61 -17.75 5.19
CA LEU A 34 -17.31 -16.62 4.58
C LEU A 34 -17.93 -17.01 3.24
N VAL A 35 -19.12 -16.50 2.98
CA VAL A 35 -19.80 -16.71 1.70
C VAL A 35 -18.98 -16.12 0.55
N ALA A 36 -18.87 -16.88 -0.56
CA ALA A 36 -18.20 -16.40 -1.75
C ALA A 36 -18.84 -15.09 -2.28
N LYS A 37 -18.01 -14.11 -2.62
CA LYS A 37 -18.49 -12.86 -3.22
C LYS A 37 -18.95 -13.13 -4.66
N PRO A 38 -20.10 -12.62 -5.11
CA PRO A 38 -20.51 -12.73 -6.51
C PRO A 38 -19.63 -11.90 -7.46
N TYR A 39 -18.95 -10.88 -6.93
CA TYR A 39 -17.99 -10.04 -7.67
C TYR A 39 -16.73 -9.87 -6.87
N LEU A 40 -15.59 -9.80 -7.56
CA LEU A 40 -14.31 -9.47 -6.96
C LEU A 40 -13.93 -8.05 -7.33
N GLU A 41 -13.36 -7.33 -6.39
CA GLU A 41 -12.83 -5.99 -6.62
C GLU A 41 -11.58 -6.06 -7.50
N LEU A 42 -11.45 -5.13 -8.43
CA LEU A 42 -10.24 -5.02 -9.23
C LEU A 42 -9.08 -4.52 -8.37
N PRO A 43 -7.88 -5.07 -8.56
CA PRO A 43 -6.69 -4.54 -7.91
C PRO A 43 -6.49 -3.06 -8.23
N LEU A 44 -5.98 -2.30 -7.28
CA LEU A 44 -5.66 -0.88 -7.49
C LEU A 44 -4.74 -0.69 -8.68
N GLY A 45 -5.04 0.30 -9.53
CA GLY A 45 -4.29 0.58 -10.74
C GLY A 45 -4.63 -0.31 -11.95
N SER A 46 -5.58 -1.26 -11.81
CA SER A 46 -6.08 -2.06 -12.95
C SER A 46 -6.84 -1.21 -13.97
N ILE A 47 -7.50 -0.16 -13.51
CA ILE A 47 -8.16 0.83 -14.36
C ILE A 47 -7.38 2.14 -14.22
N ARG A 48 -6.99 2.71 -15.35
CA ARG A 48 -6.25 3.98 -15.39
C ARG A 48 -7.09 5.00 -16.14
N PRO A 49 -7.35 6.16 -15.54
CA PRO A 49 -8.04 7.24 -16.22
C PRO A 49 -7.16 7.89 -17.28
N GLU A 50 -7.78 8.44 -18.28
CA GLU A 50 -7.13 9.22 -19.34
C GLU A 50 -7.75 10.62 -19.45
N GLY A 51 -7.10 11.50 -20.22
CA GLY A 51 -7.58 12.84 -20.50
C GLY A 51 -7.77 13.70 -19.25
N TRP A 52 -8.89 14.41 -19.19
CA TRP A 52 -9.17 15.36 -18.11
C TRP A 52 -9.22 14.74 -16.71
N LEU A 53 -9.66 13.47 -16.60
CA LEU A 53 -9.71 12.77 -15.30
C LEU A 53 -8.31 12.42 -14.82
N GLN A 54 -7.42 11.98 -15.69
CA GLN A 54 -6.02 11.77 -15.36
C GLN A 54 -5.36 13.07 -14.88
N GLU A 55 -5.63 14.19 -15.56
CA GLU A 55 -5.11 15.50 -15.19
C GLU A 55 -5.61 15.95 -13.82
N MET A 56 -6.89 15.73 -13.50
CA MET A 56 -7.42 16.00 -12.16
C MET A 56 -6.70 15.20 -11.07
N LEU A 57 -6.45 13.92 -11.31
CA LEU A 57 -5.74 13.08 -10.34
C LEU A 57 -4.27 13.52 -10.19
N ARG A 58 -3.60 13.93 -11.26
CA ARG A 58 -2.25 14.50 -11.19
C ARG A 58 -2.22 15.75 -10.31
N ARG A 59 -3.17 16.67 -10.49
CA ARG A 59 -3.31 17.86 -9.64
C ARG A 59 -3.54 17.52 -8.16
N GLN A 60 -4.23 16.44 -7.85
CA GLN A 60 -4.36 15.96 -6.46
C GLN A 60 -3.01 15.41 -5.94
N GLY A 61 -2.28 14.65 -6.76
CA GLY A 61 -0.97 14.12 -6.40
C GLY A 61 0.07 15.22 -6.17
N ASP A 62 0.08 16.23 -7.04
CA ASP A 62 0.99 17.39 -6.93
C ASP A 62 0.54 18.38 -5.84
N GLY A 63 -0.74 18.39 -5.54
CA GLY A 63 -1.39 19.26 -4.57
C GLY A 63 -1.53 18.66 -3.17
N MET A 64 -2.65 18.97 -2.54
CA MET A 64 -2.87 18.70 -1.13
C MET A 64 -2.78 17.21 -0.78
N THR A 65 -3.43 16.34 -1.55
CA THR A 65 -3.45 14.90 -1.25
C THR A 65 -2.02 14.31 -1.27
N GLY A 66 -1.21 14.66 -2.26
CA GLY A 66 0.15 14.14 -2.36
C GLY A 66 1.16 14.80 -1.43
N GLN A 67 0.86 15.98 -0.87
CA GLN A 67 1.81 16.81 -0.11
C GLN A 67 1.35 17.12 1.33
N MET A 68 0.32 16.45 1.84
CA MET A 68 -0.25 16.76 3.15
C MET A 68 0.77 16.59 4.30
N ASP A 69 1.68 15.64 4.20
CA ASP A 69 2.78 15.44 5.14
C ASP A 69 3.69 16.66 5.27
N LYS A 70 3.87 17.42 4.18
CA LYS A 70 4.65 18.66 4.16
C LYS A 70 3.82 19.88 4.52
N LEU A 71 2.55 19.91 4.12
CA LEU A 71 1.64 21.02 4.37
C LEU A 71 1.11 21.02 5.80
N TYR A 72 0.94 19.85 6.40
CA TYR A 72 0.46 19.70 7.76
C TYR A 72 1.29 18.67 8.55
N PRO A 73 2.59 18.93 8.75
CA PRO A 73 3.51 17.96 9.36
C PRO A 73 3.16 17.60 10.80
N LEU A 74 2.50 18.51 11.54
CA LEU A 74 2.06 18.25 12.90
C LEU A 74 1.16 17.01 13.02
N VAL A 75 0.30 16.77 12.03
CA VAL A 75 -0.70 15.69 12.04
C VAL A 75 -0.33 14.56 11.09
N MET A 76 0.22 14.89 9.90
CA MET A 76 0.49 13.91 8.83
C MET A 76 1.99 13.59 8.69
N GLY A 77 2.85 14.18 9.53
CA GLY A 77 4.30 13.92 9.54
C GLY A 77 4.68 12.73 10.42
N ASP A 78 5.98 12.58 10.64
CA ASP A 78 6.60 11.43 11.32
C ASP A 78 6.15 11.24 12.77
N ARG A 79 5.61 12.28 13.41
CA ARG A 79 5.02 12.17 14.75
C ARG A 79 3.66 11.47 14.78
N ASN A 80 3.01 11.22 13.64
CA ASN A 80 1.71 10.57 13.66
C ASN A 80 1.80 9.18 14.28
N GLY A 81 0.85 8.83 15.14
CA GLY A 81 0.80 7.55 15.84
C GLY A 81 0.66 6.36 14.90
N TRP A 82 0.06 6.53 13.73
CA TRP A 82 -0.01 5.51 12.67
C TRP A 82 1.28 5.36 11.86
N LEU A 83 2.35 6.03 12.29
CA LEU A 83 3.75 5.82 11.90
C LEU A 83 4.62 5.47 13.10
N GLY A 84 4.02 5.16 14.25
CA GLY A 84 4.73 4.85 15.49
C GLY A 84 5.17 6.08 16.29
N GLY A 85 4.73 7.28 15.91
CA GLY A 85 5.05 8.51 16.60
C GLY A 85 4.18 8.78 17.83
N ASP A 86 4.46 9.90 18.48
CA ASP A 86 3.82 10.35 19.72
C ASP A 86 2.77 11.45 19.50
N GLY A 87 2.43 11.75 18.24
CA GLY A 87 1.56 12.85 17.85
C GLY A 87 0.11 12.47 17.69
N ASP A 88 -0.48 12.81 16.53
CA ASP A 88 -1.87 12.49 16.22
C ASP A 88 -2.07 10.98 16.09
N MET A 89 -3.12 10.46 16.73
CA MET A 89 -3.33 9.01 16.81
C MET A 89 -4.72 8.58 16.36
N TRP A 90 -5.60 9.53 16.00
CA TRP A 90 -6.97 9.18 15.70
C TRP A 90 -7.21 9.03 14.19
N GLU A 91 -8.20 9.74 13.62
CA GLU A 91 -8.71 9.42 12.27
C GLU A 91 -8.05 10.17 11.13
N ARG A 92 -7.43 11.34 11.38
CA ARG A 92 -6.99 12.25 10.32
C ARG A 92 -5.93 11.64 9.41
N GLY A 93 -4.93 10.97 9.99
CA GLY A 93 -3.93 10.24 9.23
C GLY A 93 -4.54 9.12 8.39
N PRO A 94 -5.31 8.19 8.98
CA PRO A 94 -6.02 7.14 8.26
C PRO A 94 -6.86 7.64 7.09
N TYR A 95 -7.66 8.71 7.26
CA TYR A 95 -8.45 9.28 6.16
C TYR A 95 -7.58 9.86 5.04
N TRP A 96 -6.46 10.46 5.38
CA TRP A 96 -5.54 10.91 4.35
C TRP A 96 -4.99 9.75 3.52
N ILE A 97 -4.57 8.66 4.17
CA ILE A 97 -4.03 7.48 3.49
C ILE A 97 -5.09 6.76 2.68
N ASP A 98 -6.34 6.73 3.13
CA ASP A 98 -7.48 6.20 2.36
C ASP A 98 -7.64 6.89 0.99
N GLY A 99 -7.26 8.16 0.90
CA GLY A 99 -7.21 8.91 -0.37
C GLY A 99 -5.88 8.78 -1.12
N LEU A 100 -4.76 8.82 -0.41
CA LEU A 100 -3.43 8.81 -1.01
C LEU A 100 -3.08 7.47 -1.66
N LEU A 101 -3.39 6.35 -0.99
CA LEU A 101 -3.04 5.03 -1.47
C LEU A 101 -3.63 4.73 -2.86
N PRO A 102 -4.96 4.82 -3.07
CA PRO A 102 -5.53 4.59 -4.39
C PRO A 102 -5.02 5.59 -5.43
N LEU A 103 -4.83 6.86 -5.07
CA LEU A 103 -4.27 7.86 -5.95
C LEU A 103 -2.88 7.46 -6.45
N ALA A 104 -2.01 7.01 -5.54
CA ALA A 104 -0.65 6.59 -5.86
C ALA A 104 -0.60 5.42 -6.86
N TYR A 105 -1.48 4.44 -6.68
CA TYR A 105 -1.54 3.26 -7.57
C TYR A 105 -2.22 3.57 -8.91
N ILE A 106 -3.26 4.40 -8.93
CA ILE A 106 -3.95 4.81 -10.17
C ILE A 106 -3.02 5.67 -11.04
N LEU A 107 -2.24 6.56 -10.44
CA LEU A 107 -1.24 7.37 -11.14
C LEU A 107 0.06 6.62 -11.45
N ASP A 108 0.27 5.45 -10.85
CA ASP A 108 1.51 4.68 -10.90
C ASP A 108 2.74 5.49 -10.40
N ASP A 109 2.51 6.34 -9.40
CA ASP A 109 3.53 7.22 -8.85
C ASP A 109 4.28 6.54 -7.70
N ASN A 110 5.56 6.25 -7.91
CA ASN A 110 6.38 5.53 -6.94
C ASN A 110 6.66 6.34 -5.66
N ALA A 111 6.75 7.67 -5.73
CA ALA A 111 6.98 8.49 -4.55
C ALA A 111 5.74 8.50 -3.64
N LEU A 112 4.54 8.61 -4.22
CA LEU A 112 3.30 8.52 -3.49
C LEU A 112 3.05 7.11 -2.94
N LYS A 113 3.42 6.06 -3.70
CA LYS A 113 3.35 4.67 -3.23
C LYS A 113 4.23 4.44 -2.00
N GLN A 114 5.49 4.88 -2.03
CA GLN A 114 6.40 4.77 -0.90
C GLN A 114 5.87 5.48 0.35
N LYS A 115 5.29 6.67 0.16
CA LYS A 115 4.68 7.44 1.24
C LYS A 115 3.50 6.70 1.88
N ALA A 116 2.59 6.16 1.08
CA ALA A 116 1.45 5.39 1.56
C ALA A 116 1.88 4.05 2.19
N GLN A 117 2.88 3.38 1.60
CA GLN A 117 3.38 2.09 2.05
C GLN A 117 3.92 2.13 3.48
N ALA A 118 4.59 3.20 3.89
CA ALA A 118 5.08 3.35 5.25
C ALA A 118 3.96 3.22 6.30
N TRP A 119 2.78 3.77 6.02
CA TRP A 119 1.61 3.68 6.90
C TRP A 119 1.01 2.29 6.92
N VAL A 120 0.93 1.64 5.75
CA VAL A 120 0.45 0.26 5.63
C VAL A 120 1.35 -0.69 6.41
N GLU A 121 2.66 -0.59 6.21
CA GLU A 121 3.64 -1.42 6.89
C GLU A 121 3.60 -1.24 8.41
N TRP A 122 3.52 0.00 8.87
CA TRP A 122 3.40 0.25 10.29
C TRP A 122 2.11 -0.33 10.88
N ALA A 123 0.97 -0.16 10.20
CA ALA A 123 -0.30 -0.72 10.63
C ALA A 123 -0.22 -2.25 10.78
N LEU A 124 0.39 -2.94 9.82
CA LEU A 124 0.60 -4.40 9.87
C LEU A 124 1.57 -4.81 11.00
N GLN A 125 2.67 -4.07 11.19
CA GLN A 125 3.65 -4.34 12.23
C GLN A 125 3.11 -4.07 13.64
N SER A 126 2.15 -3.17 13.78
CA SER A 126 1.52 -2.82 15.06
C SER A 126 0.53 -3.88 15.55
N GLN A 127 0.27 -4.95 14.78
CA GLN A 127 -0.67 -5.99 15.17
C GLN A 127 -0.21 -6.74 16.42
N LYS A 128 -1.11 -6.82 17.42
CA LYS A 128 -0.92 -7.52 18.67
C LYS A 128 -1.36 -8.98 18.58
N ALA A 129 -1.04 -9.77 19.59
CA ALA A 129 -1.40 -11.19 19.66
C ALA A 129 -2.92 -11.45 19.65
N ASP A 130 -3.71 -10.50 20.14
CA ASP A 130 -5.19 -10.55 20.11
C ASP A 130 -5.79 -10.12 18.76
N GLY A 131 -4.94 -9.72 17.79
CA GLY A 131 -5.36 -9.25 16.47
C GLY A 131 -5.66 -7.76 16.41
N SER A 132 -5.66 -7.03 17.52
CA SER A 132 -5.77 -5.57 17.51
C SER A 132 -4.53 -4.92 16.89
N PHE A 133 -4.66 -3.72 16.33
CA PHE A 133 -3.58 -3.00 15.68
C PHE A 133 -3.77 -1.48 15.81
N GLY A 134 -2.73 -0.74 15.49
CA GLY A 134 -2.74 0.73 15.52
C GLY A 134 -2.25 1.32 16.84
N PRO A 135 -2.25 2.65 16.96
CA PRO A 135 -1.78 3.37 18.13
C PRO A 135 -2.56 2.97 19.40
N ASP A 136 -1.84 2.86 20.50
CA ASP A 136 -2.38 2.52 21.81
C ASP A 136 -1.50 3.19 22.87
N SER A 137 -1.87 4.41 23.26
CA SER A 137 -1.06 5.22 24.15
C SER A 137 -1.92 6.12 25.01
N ASP A 138 -1.53 6.25 26.27
CA ASP A 138 -2.09 7.13 27.28
C ASP A 138 -1.36 8.48 27.36
N LEU A 139 -0.73 8.90 26.27
CA LEU A 139 -0.04 10.20 26.24
C LEU A 139 -1.01 11.35 26.52
N PRO A 140 -0.57 12.35 27.27
CA PRO A 140 -1.42 13.53 27.54
C PRO A 140 -1.78 14.26 26.26
N ASN A 141 -2.95 14.89 26.26
CA ASN A 141 -3.40 15.68 25.13
C ASN A 141 -2.43 16.83 24.84
N GLU A 142 -2.28 17.13 23.56
CA GLU A 142 -1.46 18.23 23.05
C GLU A 142 -2.27 19.06 22.06
N PRO A 143 -2.22 20.40 22.14
CA PRO A 143 -2.97 21.27 21.23
C PRO A 143 -2.70 20.93 19.75
N GLY A 144 -3.78 20.78 18.99
CA GLY A 144 -3.71 20.45 17.56
C GLY A 144 -3.57 18.97 17.25
N LEU A 145 -3.40 18.09 18.24
CA LEU A 145 -3.33 16.63 18.08
C LEU A 145 -4.58 15.93 18.64
N GLN A 146 -4.93 14.80 18.03
CA GLN A 146 -6.01 13.91 18.48
C GLN A 146 -5.39 12.62 19.04
N ARG A 147 -5.32 12.47 20.37
CA ARG A 147 -4.70 11.35 21.07
C ARG A 147 -5.67 10.59 21.98
N ASP A 148 -6.60 11.30 22.57
CA ASP A 148 -7.55 10.83 23.59
C ASP A 148 -8.46 9.67 23.13
N ARG A 149 -8.46 9.39 21.82
CA ARG A 149 -9.23 8.31 21.20
C ARG A 149 -8.36 7.31 20.44
N ALA A 150 -7.09 7.19 20.82
CA ALA A 150 -6.16 6.27 20.16
C ALA A 150 -6.67 4.82 20.09
N ALA A 151 -7.35 4.36 21.13
CA ALA A 151 -7.94 3.02 21.20
C ALA A 151 -9.32 2.90 20.51
N ASP A 152 -9.87 3.98 19.95
CA ASP A 152 -11.16 3.98 19.25
C ASP A 152 -11.13 3.06 18.02
N TRP A 153 -12.25 2.37 17.78
CA TRP A 153 -12.42 1.54 16.60
C TRP A 153 -12.58 2.31 15.30
N TRP A 154 -13.01 3.55 15.36
CA TRP A 154 -13.28 4.38 14.20
C TRP A 154 -12.07 4.50 13.26
N PRO A 155 -10.89 4.96 13.70
CA PRO A 155 -9.73 5.02 12.82
C PRO A 155 -9.28 3.63 12.34
N ARG A 156 -9.45 2.59 13.16
CA ARG A 156 -9.12 1.21 12.79
C ARG A 156 -10.00 0.68 11.67
N MET A 157 -11.27 1.04 11.63
CA MET A 157 -12.18 0.68 10.53
C MET A 157 -11.72 1.31 9.20
N VAL A 158 -11.25 2.56 9.23
CA VAL A 158 -10.69 3.23 8.05
C VAL A 158 -9.44 2.50 7.57
N VAL A 159 -8.53 2.16 8.49
CA VAL A 159 -7.29 1.43 8.15
C VAL A 159 -7.59 0.02 7.65
N LEU A 160 -8.57 -0.70 8.21
CA LEU A 160 -9.01 -1.99 7.67
C LEU A 160 -9.47 -1.90 6.21
N LYS A 161 -10.14 -0.81 5.84
CA LYS A 161 -10.51 -0.54 4.45
C LYS A 161 -9.27 -0.36 3.57
N ILE A 162 -8.25 0.33 4.07
CA ILE A 162 -6.97 0.56 3.36
C ILE A 162 -6.22 -0.77 3.15
N LEU A 163 -6.25 -1.66 4.15
CA LEU A 163 -5.54 -2.96 4.13
C LEU A 163 -6.25 -4.02 3.27
N LYS A 164 -7.49 -3.80 2.90
CA LYS A 164 -8.28 -4.69 2.05
C LYS A 164 -7.88 -4.59 0.58
#